data_a4147923e152d2c21d830a5504aef475
#
_entry.id   a4147923e152d2c21d830a5504aef475
#
_cell.length_a   1.000
_cell.length_b   1.000
_cell.length_c   1.000
_cell.angle_alpha   90.00
_cell.angle_beta   90.00
_cell.angle_gamma   90.00
#
_symmetry.space_group_name_H-M   'P 1'
#
loop_
_entity.id
_entity.type
_entity.pdbx_description
1 polymer ?
#
loop_
_entity_poly.entity_id
_entity_poly.type
_entity_poly.pdbx_seq_one_letter_code
_entity_poly.pdbx_strand_id
1 'polypeptide(L)'
;MDFFVRCPTSLCNQPLNFKTKSEKFVRIGLPAHSGENTHEHLNKIFAASFSACLHGPQRMLLTKVLHMLTSDPMFSESEIVTYCEEDSQYDSDTLISVFSRLSSGHKIILLSITQLVEKVMEKTLVFLDEPEGHLHPPLLSAFIRALSELLLDKNGVAIIATHSPVILQEVPRNCIWKLRRTGAYCKAERLNIESFGSDITTLTTEVFGLEVINSGFHSLLQKLVKVDCIMKLDT
;
A
#
# COMPACT_ATOMS: atom_id res chain seq x y z
N MET A 1 18.57 2.32 -9.12
CA MET A 1 17.55 3.25 -9.62
C MET A 1 16.47 3.29 -8.56
N ASP A 2 16.29 4.43 -7.91
CA ASP A 2 15.52 4.51 -6.68
C ASP A 2 14.18 5.14 -6.97
N PHE A 3 13.09 4.47 -6.59
CA PHE A 3 11.74 5.02 -6.62
C PHE A 3 11.28 5.30 -5.20
N PHE A 4 10.71 6.46 -4.96
CA PHE A 4 10.06 6.78 -3.72
C PHE A 4 8.56 6.86 -3.97
N VAL A 5 7.81 5.93 -3.42
CA VAL A 5 6.34 5.99 -3.42
C VAL A 5 5.91 6.50 -2.07
N ARG A 6 5.36 7.69 -2.02
CA ARG A 6 4.73 8.23 -0.82
C ARG A 6 3.21 8.16 -0.98
N CYS A 7 2.56 7.33 -0.18
CA CYS A 7 1.13 7.51 0.08
C CYS A 7 0.94 8.76 0.96
N PRO A 8 -0.03 9.62 0.66
CA PRO A 8 -0.29 10.80 1.47
C PRO A 8 -1.01 10.40 2.74
N THR A 9 -0.28 10.22 3.83
CA THR A 9 -0.86 10.31 5.16
C THR A 9 -0.75 11.75 5.64
N SER A 10 -1.82 12.24 6.24
CA SER A 10 -2.00 13.63 6.67
C SER A 10 -1.05 14.09 7.79
N LEU A 11 -0.12 13.27 8.23
CA LEU A 11 0.75 13.51 9.38
C LEU A 11 2.23 13.73 9.06
N CYS A 12 2.69 13.50 7.83
CA CYS A 12 4.09 13.73 7.47
C CYS A 12 4.24 14.96 6.56
N ASN A 13 4.21 16.14 7.16
CA ASN A 13 4.31 17.44 6.48
C ASN A 13 5.73 17.87 6.11
N GLN A 14 6.73 16.99 6.19
CA GLN A 14 8.08 17.33 5.74
C GLN A 14 8.47 16.51 4.52
N PRO A 15 8.68 17.15 3.36
CA PRO A 15 9.27 16.47 2.23
C PRO A 15 10.71 16.07 2.62
N LEU A 16 11.01 14.78 2.54
CA LEU A 16 12.39 14.31 2.57
C LEU A 16 13.11 14.89 1.35
N ASN A 17 13.81 15.99 1.55
CA ASN A 17 14.64 16.61 0.52
C ASN A 17 15.94 15.80 0.37
N PHE A 18 15.88 14.72 -0.38
CA PHE A 18 17.09 14.07 -0.88
C PHE A 18 17.60 14.89 -2.07
N LYS A 19 18.51 15.81 -1.80
CA LYS A 19 19.33 16.45 -2.84
C LYS A 19 20.37 15.44 -3.31
N THR A 20 19.96 14.47 -4.15
CA THR A 20 20.92 13.66 -4.88
C THR A 20 21.08 14.22 -6.29
N LYS A 21 22.32 14.39 -6.74
CA LYS A 21 22.70 14.81 -8.09
C LYS A 21 22.41 13.74 -9.18
N SER A 22 21.63 12.73 -8.88
CA SER A 22 21.34 11.61 -9.78
C SER A 22 19.90 11.73 -10.30
N GLU A 23 19.75 11.78 -11.61
CA GLU A 23 18.51 11.91 -12.37
C GLU A 23 17.57 10.71 -12.28
N LYS A 24 17.70 9.87 -11.27
CA LYS A 24 17.08 8.53 -11.20
C LYS A 24 16.07 8.37 -10.07
N PHE A 25 15.59 9.47 -9.51
CA PHE A 25 14.62 9.43 -8.41
C PHE A 25 13.27 9.88 -8.91
N VAL A 26 12.27 9.00 -8.89
CA VAL A 26 10.91 9.31 -9.34
C VAL A 26 9.95 9.15 -8.16
N ARG A 27 9.19 10.20 -7.87
CA ARG A 27 8.11 10.17 -6.90
C ARG A 27 6.81 9.74 -7.60
N ILE A 28 6.16 8.72 -7.06
CA ILE A 28 4.87 8.21 -7.50
C ILE A 28 3.84 8.53 -6.40
N GLY A 29 2.60 8.81 -6.79
CA GLY A 29 1.48 9.09 -5.88
C GLY A 29 0.90 10.49 -6.07
N LEU A 30 0.07 10.90 -5.12
CA LEU A 30 -0.62 12.18 -5.17
C LEU A 30 0.37 13.35 -5.11
N PRO A 31 0.26 14.35 -5.98
CA PRO A 31 1.10 15.53 -5.92
C PRO A 31 0.83 16.29 -4.61
N ALA A 32 1.90 16.67 -3.90
CA ALA A 32 1.79 17.55 -2.75
C ALA A 32 1.49 18.97 -3.27
N HIS A 33 0.32 19.50 -2.94
CA HIS A 33 -0.09 20.88 -3.19
C HIS A 33 -0.06 21.34 -4.66
N SER A 34 -1.12 21.11 -5.39
CA SER A 34 -1.51 21.96 -6.51
C SER A 34 -2.85 22.61 -6.19
N GLY A 35 -2.90 23.93 -6.19
CA GLY A 35 -4.13 24.71 -5.99
C GLY A 35 -5.10 24.62 -7.17
N GLU A 36 -4.81 23.78 -8.16
CA GLU A 36 -5.67 23.44 -9.29
C GLU A 36 -6.52 22.21 -8.94
N ASN A 37 -7.68 22.06 -9.59
CA ASN A 37 -8.62 20.96 -9.39
C ASN A 37 -7.88 19.60 -9.30
N THR A 38 -7.65 19.14 -8.09
CA THR A 38 -6.86 17.93 -7.79
C THR A 38 -7.38 16.70 -8.55
N HIS A 39 -8.71 16.62 -8.74
CA HIS A 39 -9.34 15.53 -9.47
C HIS A 39 -9.01 15.53 -10.98
N GLU A 40 -9.05 16.68 -11.62
CA GLU A 40 -8.74 16.79 -13.04
C GLU A 40 -7.27 16.50 -13.33
N HIS A 41 -6.40 16.94 -12.46
CA HIS A 41 -4.96 16.64 -12.53
C HIS A 41 -4.67 15.14 -12.39
N LEU A 42 -5.31 14.46 -11.43
CA LEU A 42 -5.18 13.01 -11.26
C LEU A 42 -5.67 12.22 -12.47
N ASN A 43 -6.81 12.63 -13.05
CA ASN A 43 -7.34 12.02 -14.25
C ASN A 43 -6.37 12.11 -15.42
N LYS A 44 -5.74 13.27 -15.62
CA LYS A 44 -4.75 13.48 -16.68
C LYS A 44 -3.49 12.64 -16.48
N ILE A 45 -2.96 12.59 -15.24
CA ILE A 45 -1.79 11.77 -14.92
C ILE A 45 -2.11 10.28 -15.15
N PHE A 46 -3.28 9.82 -14.68
CA PHE A 46 -3.69 8.43 -14.87
C PHE A 46 -3.80 8.08 -16.35
N ALA A 47 -4.53 8.86 -17.14
CA ALA A 47 -4.72 8.61 -18.56
C ALA A 47 -3.38 8.58 -19.32
N ALA A 48 -2.48 9.50 -19.02
CA ALA A 48 -1.15 9.54 -19.63
C ALA A 48 -0.32 8.30 -19.29
N SER A 49 -0.23 7.94 -17.99
CA SER A 49 0.52 6.75 -17.55
C SER A 49 -0.08 5.46 -18.07
N PHE A 50 -1.41 5.33 -18.06
CA PHE A 50 -2.11 4.15 -18.55
C PHE A 50 -1.87 3.97 -20.06
N SER A 51 -2.04 5.03 -20.85
CA SER A 51 -1.79 5.00 -22.30
C SER A 51 -0.34 4.63 -22.61
N ALA A 52 0.62 5.12 -21.82
CA ALA A 52 2.04 4.75 -21.98
C ALA A 52 2.26 3.24 -21.75
N CYS A 53 1.50 2.63 -20.84
CA CYS A 53 1.59 1.19 -20.55
C CYS A 53 0.90 0.30 -21.59
N LEU A 54 0.04 0.83 -22.46
CA LEU A 54 -0.69 0.02 -23.46
C LEU A 54 0.20 -0.48 -24.61
N HIS A 55 1.47 -0.11 -24.62
CA HIS A 55 2.39 -0.50 -25.69
C HIS A 55 3.48 -1.45 -25.19
N GLY A 56 3.81 -2.45 -26.00
CA GLY A 56 4.93 -3.36 -25.77
C GLY A 56 4.79 -4.24 -24.52
N PRO A 57 5.91 -4.58 -23.85
CA PRO A 57 5.91 -5.49 -22.71
C PRO A 57 5.22 -4.94 -21.47
N GLN A 58 5.09 -3.62 -21.33
CA GLN A 58 4.37 -3.00 -20.22
C GLN A 58 2.88 -3.37 -20.24
N ARG A 59 2.26 -3.52 -21.41
CA ARG A 59 0.86 -3.93 -21.54
C ARG A 59 0.60 -5.28 -20.89
N MET A 60 1.43 -6.28 -21.21
CA MET A 60 1.30 -7.63 -20.63
C MET A 60 1.45 -7.60 -19.11
N LEU A 61 2.41 -6.84 -18.62
CA LEU A 61 2.65 -6.68 -17.18
C LEU A 61 1.49 -5.96 -16.51
N LEU A 62 0.99 -4.86 -17.11
CA LEU A 62 -0.16 -4.13 -16.58
C LEU A 62 -1.40 -5.03 -16.51
N THR A 63 -1.73 -5.75 -17.58
CA THR A 63 -2.84 -6.70 -17.60
C THR A 63 -2.72 -7.73 -16.48
N LYS A 64 -1.54 -8.36 -16.34
CA LYS A 64 -1.27 -9.36 -15.30
C LYS A 64 -1.48 -8.80 -13.88
N VAL A 65 -0.97 -7.62 -13.62
CA VAL A 65 -1.06 -6.96 -12.31
C VAL A 65 -2.49 -6.48 -12.02
N LEU A 66 -3.21 -5.98 -13.03
CA LEU A 66 -4.61 -5.58 -12.89
C LEU A 66 -5.52 -6.77 -12.60
N HIS A 67 -5.27 -7.93 -13.18
CA HIS A 67 -6.01 -9.15 -12.85
C HIS A 67 -5.91 -9.53 -11.38
N MET A 68 -4.82 -9.21 -10.69
CA MET A 68 -4.71 -9.45 -9.25
C MET A 68 -5.63 -8.53 -8.43
N LEU A 69 -5.92 -7.33 -8.95
CA LEU A 69 -6.84 -6.40 -8.32
C LEU A 69 -8.31 -6.80 -8.51
N THR A 70 -8.65 -7.64 -9.49
CA THR A 70 -10.04 -8.08 -9.74
C THR A 70 -10.62 -9.00 -8.66
N SER A 71 -9.83 -9.39 -7.66
CA SER A 71 -10.37 -9.96 -6.41
C SER A 71 -11.25 -8.97 -5.65
N ASP A 72 -11.12 -7.68 -5.91
CA ASP A 72 -11.99 -6.63 -5.41
C ASP A 72 -13.16 -6.40 -6.38
N PRO A 73 -14.43 -6.37 -5.89
CA PRO A 73 -15.60 -6.23 -6.74
C PRO A 73 -15.60 -4.98 -7.63
N MET A 74 -15.13 -3.85 -7.13
CA MET A 74 -15.10 -2.61 -7.91
C MET A 74 -14.13 -2.70 -9.10
N PHE A 75 -13.01 -3.39 -8.94
CA PHE A 75 -12.10 -3.64 -10.07
C PHE A 75 -12.64 -4.71 -11.00
N SER A 76 -13.30 -5.74 -10.48
CA SER A 76 -13.90 -6.78 -11.30
C SER A 76 -15.06 -6.27 -12.16
N GLU A 77 -15.85 -5.33 -11.65
CA GLU A 77 -16.96 -4.67 -12.36
C GLU A 77 -16.49 -3.52 -13.28
N SER A 78 -15.28 -3.03 -13.06
CA SER A 78 -14.71 -1.99 -13.91
C SER A 78 -14.18 -2.60 -15.21
N GLU A 79 -14.41 -1.92 -16.31
CA GLU A 79 -13.91 -2.36 -17.62
C GLU A 79 -12.39 -2.12 -17.78
N ILE A 80 -11.67 -1.79 -16.71
CA ILE A 80 -10.23 -1.40 -16.74
C ILE A 80 -9.35 -2.51 -17.31
N VAL A 81 -9.59 -3.76 -16.97
CA VAL A 81 -8.81 -4.90 -17.47
C VAL A 81 -9.04 -5.10 -18.96
N THR A 82 -10.31 -4.98 -19.40
CA THR A 82 -10.70 -5.11 -20.81
C THR A 82 -9.94 -4.12 -21.70
N TYR A 83 -9.68 -2.89 -21.19
CA TYR A 83 -8.86 -1.92 -21.92
C TYR A 83 -7.42 -2.36 -22.16
N CYS A 84 -6.90 -3.25 -21.35
CA CYS A 84 -5.56 -3.82 -21.55
C CYS A 84 -5.58 -5.04 -22.46
N GLU A 85 -6.69 -5.78 -22.56
CA GLU A 85 -6.79 -7.02 -23.30
C GLU A 85 -7.15 -6.80 -24.77
N GLU A 86 -8.01 -5.85 -25.06
CA GLU A 86 -8.46 -5.54 -26.40
C GLU A 86 -7.52 -4.60 -27.14
N ASP A 87 -7.34 -4.84 -28.44
CA ASP A 87 -6.50 -4.02 -29.33
C ASP A 87 -7.24 -2.78 -29.88
N SER A 88 -8.35 -2.41 -29.25
CA SER A 88 -9.16 -1.26 -29.64
C SER A 88 -8.48 0.06 -29.31
N GLN A 89 -8.64 1.06 -30.18
CA GLN A 89 -8.26 2.43 -29.88
C GLN A 89 -9.23 2.99 -28.82
N TYR A 90 -8.73 3.13 -27.60
CA TYR A 90 -9.51 3.75 -26.53
C TYR A 90 -9.35 5.25 -26.56
N ASP A 91 -10.50 5.93 -26.46
CA ASP A 91 -10.55 7.35 -26.24
C ASP A 91 -10.16 7.67 -24.79
N SER A 92 -9.30 8.66 -24.62
CA SER A 92 -8.86 9.12 -23.30
C SER A 92 -10.00 9.55 -22.40
N ASP A 93 -11.08 10.08 -22.97
CA ASP A 93 -12.25 10.54 -22.21
C ASP A 93 -13.03 9.37 -21.61
N THR A 94 -13.15 8.26 -22.34
CA THR A 94 -13.77 7.03 -21.84
C THR A 94 -12.96 6.43 -20.68
N LEU A 95 -11.63 6.37 -20.81
CA LEU A 95 -10.74 5.89 -19.75
C LEU A 95 -10.85 6.78 -18.48
N ILE A 96 -10.86 8.10 -18.64
CA ILE A 96 -11.06 9.05 -17.55
C ILE A 96 -12.43 8.87 -16.89
N SER A 97 -13.48 8.61 -17.69
CA SER A 97 -14.82 8.36 -17.17
C SER A 97 -14.85 7.14 -16.25
N VAL A 98 -14.26 6.01 -16.68
CA VAL A 98 -14.15 4.78 -15.86
C VAL A 98 -13.36 5.04 -14.60
N PHE A 99 -12.19 5.66 -14.70
CA PHE A 99 -11.37 6.02 -13.54
C PHE A 99 -12.12 6.93 -12.55
N SER A 100 -12.90 7.89 -13.06
CA SER A 100 -13.63 8.85 -12.23
C SER A 100 -14.74 8.22 -11.39
N ARG A 101 -15.28 7.07 -11.78
CA ARG A 101 -16.30 6.31 -11.04
C ARG A 101 -15.75 5.54 -9.86
N LEU A 102 -14.44 5.28 -9.82
CA LEU A 102 -13.79 4.55 -8.74
C LEU A 102 -13.78 5.36 -7.44
N SER A 103 -13.79 4.68 -6.31
CA SER A 103 -13.59 5.33 -5.00
C SER A 103 -12.16 5.91 -4.89
N SER A 104 -11.94 6.80 -3.93
CA SER A 104 -10.62 7.41 -3.72
C SER A 104 -9.50 6.38 -3.52
N GLY A 105 -9.75 5.33 -2.72
CA GLY A 105 -8.78 4.25 -2.50
C GLY A 105 -8.46 3.48 -3.77
N HIS A 106 -9.49 3.12 -4.56
CA HIS A 106 -9.29 2.43 -5.84
C HIS A 106 -8.54 3.29 -6.86
N LYS A 107 -8.84 4.60 -6.92
CA LYS A 107 -8.10 5.55 -7.77
C LYS A 107 -6.62 5.61 -7.42
N ILE A 108 -6.31 5.71 -6.13
CA ILE A 108 -4.92 5.77 -5.65
C ILE A 108 -4.17 4.50 -6.04
N ILE A 109 -4.76 3.32 -5.82
CA ILE A 109 -4.13 2.05 -6.17
C ILE A 109 -3.93 1.92 -7.67
N LEU A 110 -4.98 2.17 -8.45
CA LEU A 110 -4.90 2.04 -9.90
C LEU A 110 -3.85 2.99 -10.49
N LEU A 111 -3.84 4.24 -10.02
CA LEU A 111 -2.82 5.21 -10.42
C LEU A 111 -1.41 4.76 -10.01
N SER A 112 -1.23 4.30 -8.78
CA SER A 112 0.07 3.87 -8.26
C SER A 112 0.60 2.66 -9.04
N ILE A 113 -0.23 1.64 -9.26
CA ILE A 113 0.14 0.46 -10.03
C ILE A 113 0.49 0.83 -11.47
N THR A 114 -0.33 1.65 -12.13
CA THR A 114 -0.08 2.09 -13.51
C THR A 114 1.26 2.84 -13.61
N GLN A 115 1.51 3.78 -12.70
CA GLN A 115 2.77 4.51 -12.66
C GLN A 115 3.97 3.60 -12.32
N LEU A 116 3.79 2.61 -11.46
CA LEU A 116 4.82 1.62 -11.16
C LEU A 116 5.16 0.79 -12.41
N VAL A 117 4.16 0.29 -13.14
CA VAL A 117 4.37 -0.45 -14.39
C VAL A 117 5.08 0.40 -15.43
N GLU A 118 4.72 1.69 -15.55
CA GLU A 118 5.34 2.63 -16.48
C GLU A 118 6.82 2.88 -16.13
N LYS A 119 7.14 3.06 -14.86
CA LYS A 119 8.40 3.67 -14.41
C LYS A 119 9.41 2.68 -13.83
N VAL A 120 8.96 1.53 -13.30
CA VAL A 120 9.84 0.53 -12.70
C VAL A 120 10.62 -0.19 -13.80
N MET A 121 11.91 -0.11 -13.71
CA MET A 121 12.86 -0.82 -14.57
C MET A 121 13.49 -2.00 -13.81
N GLU A 122 14.28 -2.79 -14.52
CA GLU A 122 15.02 -3.90 -13.90
C GLU A 122 15.91 -3.40 -12.75
N LYS A 123 15.93 -4.13 -11.64
CA LYS A 123 16.72 -3.83 -10.42
C LYS A 123 16.36 -2.52 -9.74
N THR A 124 15.09 -2.12 -9.81
CA THR A 124 14.59 -0.92 -9.13
C THR A 124 14.35 -1.21 -7.65
N LEU A 125 14.65 -0.22 -6.79
CA LEU A 125 14.27 -0.19 -5.40
C LEU A 125 13.06 0.74 -5.21
N VAL A 126 11.99 0.21 -4.64
CA VAL A 126 10.74 0.94 -4.35
C VAL A 126 10.63 1.15 -2.84
N PHE A 127 10.31 2.37 -2.42
CA PHE A 127 9.98 2.68 -1.02
C PHE A 127 8.52 3.04 -0.90
N LEU A 128 7.82 2.41 0.05
CA LEU A 128 6.44 2.74 0.41
C LEU A 128 6.39 3.12 1.89
N ASP A 129 5.69 4.21 2.17
CA ASP A 129 5.48 4.70 3.52
C ASP A 129 3.98 4.70 3.81
N GLU A 130 3.55 3.85 4.75
CA GLU A 130 2.16 3.63 5.17
C GLU A 130 1.16 3.49 4.00
N PRO A 131 1.37 2.52 3.07
CA PRO A 131 0.49 2.37 1.91
C PRO A 131 -0.95 1.99 2.27
N GLU A 132 -1.18 1.54 3.50
CA GLU A 132 -2.51 1.21 4.05
C GLU A 132 -3.45 2.41 4.20
N GLY A 133 -2.94 3.64 4.16
CA GLY A 133 -3.74 4.84 4.32
C GLY A 133 -4.91 4.89 3.33
N HIS A 134 -6.14 4.98 3.87
CA HIS A 134 -7.39 5.06 3.08
C HIS A 134 -7.79 3.79 2.30
N LEU A 135 -7.13 2.65 2.56
CA LEU A 135 -7.42 1.38 1.89
C LEU A 135 -8.13 0.41 2.85
N HIS A 136 -9.17 -0.25 2.36
CA HIS A 136 -9.75 -1.36 3.11
C HIS A 136 -8.87 -2.63 2.98
N PRO A 137 -8.88 -3.53 3.98
CA PRO A 137 -7.94 -4.65 4.05
C PRO A 137 -7.85 -5.52 2.79
N PRO A 138 -8.95 -6.00 2.18
CA PRO A 138 -8.88 -6.81 0.96
C PRO A 138 -8.17 -6.11 -0.21
N LEU A 139 -8.46 -4.81 -0.40
CA LEU A 139 -7.84 -4.02 -1.46
C LEU A 139 -6.34 -3.80 -1.21
N LEU A 140 -5.96 -3.63 0.06
CA LEU A 140 -4.56 -3.53 0.46
C LEU A 140 -3.79 -4.83 0.18
N SER A 141 -4.38 -6.00 0.52
CA SER A 141 -3.81 -7.31 0.20
C SER A 141 -3.61 -7.48 -1.30
N ALA A 142 -4.64 -7.17 -2.09
CA ALA A 142 -4.55 -7.23 -3.56
C ALA A 142 -3.44 -6.32 -4.12
N PHE A 143 -3.31 -5.11 -3.57
CA PHE A 143 -2.24 -4.18 -3.96
C PHE A 143 -0.84 -4.74 -3.64
N ILE A 144 -0.61 -5.30 -2.46
CA ILE A 144 0.68 -5.90 -2.09
C ILE A 144 1.02 -7.09 -2.99
N ARG A 145 0.03 -7.92 -3.35
CA ARG A 145 0.21 -9.01 -4.32
C ARG A 145 0.58 -8.50 -5.70
N ALA A 146 -0.15 -7.50 -6.20
CA ALA A 146 0.12 -6.86 -7.48
C ALA A 146 1.53 -6.24 -7.53
N LEU A 147 1.93 -5.55 -6.46
CA LEU A 147 3.28 -5.00 -6.32
C LEU A 147 4.35 -6.10 -6.30
N SER A 148 4.12 -7.18 -5.56
CA SER A 148 5.06 -8.32 -5.52
C SER A 148 5.29 -8.93 -6.89
N GLU A 149 4.22 -9.13 -7.67
CA GLU A 149 4.31 -9.67 -9.02
C GLU A 149 5.09 -8.75 -9.98
N LEU A 150 4.83 -7.44 -9.90
CA LEU A 150 5.56 -6.44 -10.67
C LEU A 150 7.05 -6.46 -10.34
N LEU A 151 7.39 -6.54 -9.06
CA LEU A 151 8.79 -6.55 -8.62
C LEU A 151 9.50 -7.84 -9.00
N LEU A 152 8.81 -8.98 -9.00
CA LEU A 152 9.36 -10.24 -9.50
C LEU A 152 9.70 -10.16 -11.00
N ASP A 153 8.80 -9.59 -11.81
CA ASP A 153 9.02 -9.39 -13.24
C ASP A 153 10.24 -8.48 -13.52
N LYS A 154 10.43 -7.46 -12.69
CA LYS A 154 11.51 -6.47 -12.83
C LYS A 154 12.78 -6.80 -12.05
N ASN A 155 12.85 -7.95 -11.37
CA ASN A 155 13.94 -8.27 -10.43
C ASN A 155 14.21 -7.10 -9.47
N GLY A 156 13.12 -6.47 -9.03
CA GLY A 156 13.12 -5.30 -8.15
C GLY A 156 12.94 -5.68 -6.68
N VAL A 157 13.08 -4.70 -5.81
CA VAL A 157 12.90 -4.83 -4.36
C VAL A 157 12.02 -3.70 -3.84
N ALA A 158 11.16 -3.98 -2.86
CA ALA A 158 10.45 -2.96 -2.11
C ALA A 158 10.87 -2.94 -0.63
N ILE A 159 10.93 -1.74 -0.07
CA ILE A 159 10.98 -1.51 1.38
C ILE A 159 9.70 -0.79 1.77
N ILE A 160 8.92 -1.41 2.64
CA ILE A 160 7.62 -0.91 3.06
C ILE A 160 7.68 -0.58 4.55
N ALA A 161 7.48 0.69 4.90
CA ALA A 161 7.21 1.09 6.28
C ALA A 161 5.70 1.01 6.51
N THR A 162 5.27 0.25 7.52
CA THR A 162 3.85 0.01 7.76
C THR A 162 3.57 -0.30 9.23
N HIS A 163 2.36 -0.03 9.67
CA HIS A 163 1.80 -0.50 10.93
C HIS A 163 0.61 -1.47 10.71
N SER A 164 0.36 -1.90 9.48
CA SER A 164 -0.77 -2.77 9.13
C SER A 164 -0.42 -4.26 9.24
N PRO A 165 -1.13 -5.03 10.08
CA PRO A 165 -0.96 -6.49 10.13
C PRO A 165 -1.42 -7.15 8.83
N VAL A 166 -2.25 -6.50 8.02
CA VAL A 166 -2.70 -6.99 6.72
C VAL A 166 -1.52 -7.09 5.74
N ILE A 167 -0.60 -6.12 5.74
CA ILE A 167 0.61 -6.20 4.92
C ILE A 167 1.53 -7.33 5.42
N LEU A 168 1.60 -7.52 6.73
CA LEU A 168 2.43 -8.58 7.31
C LEU A 168 1.94 -9.98 6.92
N GLN A 169 0.61 -10.18 6.74
CA GLN A 169 0.06 -11.45 6.24
C GLN A 169 0.52 -11.80 4.83
N GLU A 170 0.89 -10.80 4.05
CA GLU A 170 1.25 -10.97 2.63
C GLU A 170 2.73 -11.28 2.40
N VAL A 171 3.56 -11.20 3.45
CA VAL A 171 5.00 -11.41 3.34
C VAL A 171 5.53 -12.41 4.39
N PRO A 172 6.55 -13.24 4.03
CA PRO A 172 7.17 -14.17 4.98
C PRO A 172 7.91 -13.42 6.10
N ARG A 173 8.00 -14.02 7.29
CA ARG A 173 8.66 -13.44 8.47
C ARG A 173 10.11 -13.01 8.22
N ASN A 174 10.82 -13.72 7.36
CA ASN A 174 12.22 -13.39 7.04
C ASN A 174 12.38 -12.09 6.25
N CYS A 175 11.28 -11.55 5.69
CA CYS A 175 11.24 -10.23 5.04
C CYS A 175 10.82 -9.11 6.00
N ILE A 176 10.46 -9.42 7.25
CA ILE A 176 9.92 -8.45 8.19
C ILE A 176 10.93 -8.11 9.28
N TRP A 177 11.03 -6.79 9.57
CA TRP A 177 11.74 -6.25 10.70
C TRP A 177 10.76 -5.46 11.58
N LYS A 178 10.64 -5.85 12.85
CA LYS A 178 9.92 -5.11 13.87
C LYS A 178 10.82 -4.07 14.50
N LEU A 179 10.45 -2.80 14.35
CA LEU A 179 11.19 -1.69 14.93
C LEU A 179 10.53 -1.27 16.25
N ARG A 180 11.30 -1.31 17.32
CA ARG A 180 10.87 -0.81 18.64
C ARG A 180 11.71 0.41 19.03
N ARG A 181 11.03 1.46 19.42
CA ARG A 181 11.66 2.71 19.91
C ARG A 181 11.34 2.92 21.38
N THR A 182 12.39 3.13 22.18
CA THR A 182 12.27 3.51 23.59
C THR A 182 13.17 4.73 23.81
N GLY A 183 12.55 5.91 23.89
CA GLY A 183 13.27 7.18 23.94
C GLY A 183 14.15 7.39 22.71
N ALA A 184 15.45 7.51 22.90
CA ALA A 184 16.44 7.67 21.83
C ALA A 184 16.92 6.33 21.20
N TYR A 185 16.61 5.21 21.82
CA TYR A 185 17.05 3.89 21.36
C TYR A 185 16.05 3.29 20.40
N CYS A 186 16.54 2.75 19.26
CA CYS A 186 15.77 1.99 18.32
C CYS A 186 16.38 0.59 18.20
N LYS A 187 15.55 -0.45 18.32
CA LYS A 187 15.94 -1.85 18.19
C LYS A 187 15.17 -2.47 17.03
N ALA A 188 15.86 -3.19 16.16
CA ALA A 188 15.28 -3.98 15.10
C ALA A 188 15.30 -5.47 15.48
N GLU A 189 14.15 -6.12 15.41
CA GLU A 189 13.98 -7.54 15.78
C GLU A 189 13.23 -8.28 14.68
N ARG A 190 13.48 -9.58 14.54
CA ARG A 190 12.68 -10.46 13.69
C ARG A 190 11.42 -10.89 14.42
N LEU A 191 10.38 -11.24 13.67
CA LEU A 191 9.20 -11.87 14.26
C LEU A 191 9.54 -13.27 14.75
N ASN A 192 8.91 -13.68 15.86
CA ASN A 192 9.07 -15.03 16.43
C ASN A 192 8.18 -16.07 15.73
N ILE A 193 7.14 -15.62 15.05
CA ILE A 193 6.15 -16.45 14.36
C ILE A 193 6.24 -16.25 12.85
N GLU A 194 5.70 -17.20 12.07
CA GLU A 194 5.49 -17.00 10.64
C GLU A 194 4.36 -15.96 10.43
N SER A 195 4.58 -15.04 9.51
CA SER A 195 3.63 -13.97 9.22
C SER A 195 2.75 -14.29 8.01
N PHE A 196 3.31 -14.95 7.00
CA PHE A 196 2.58 -15.27 5.80
C PHE A 196 1.37 -16.16 6.09
N GLY A 197 0.17 -15.67 5.77
CA GLY A 197 -1.09 -16.38 6.01
C GLY A 197 -1.52 -16.48 7.48
N SER A 198 -0.81 -15.87 8.43
CA SER A 198 -1.21 -15.84 9.84
C SER A 198 -2.44 -14.95 10.06
N ASP A 199 -3.20 -15.21 11.12
CA ASP A 199 -4.34 -14.36 11.46
C ASP A 199 -3.93 -12.98 11.98
N ILE A 200 -4.78 -11.98 11.73
CA ILE A 200 -4.53 -10.57 12.08
C ILE A 200 -4.36 -10.37 13.59
N THR A 201 -5.10 -11.12 14.41
CA THR A 201 -5.05 -10.99 15.87
C THR A 201 -3.70 -11.43 16.40
N THR A 202 -3.21 -12.57 15.91
CA THR A 202 -1.89 -13.10 16.25
C THR A 202 -0.78 -12.13 15.82
N LEU A 203 -0.83 -11.60 14.59
CA LEU A 203 0.15 -10.63 14.10
C LEU A 203 0.09 -9.32 14.89
N THR A 204 -1.11 -8.83 15.20
CA THR A 204 -1.30 -7.61 16.00
C THR A 204 -0.68 -7.79 17.40
N THR A 205 -0.90 -8.93 18.02
CA THR A 205 -0.34 -9.25 19.34
C THR A 205 1.19 -9.40 19.28
N GLU A 206 1.74 -10.05 18.27
CA GLU A 206 3.19 -10.21 18.10
C GLU A 206 3.89 -8.86 17.88
N VAL A 207 3.30 -7.99 17.05
CA VAL A 207 3.91 -6.70 16.70
C VAL A 207 3.72 -5.65 17.79
N PHE A 208 2.49 -5.47 18.28
CA PHE A 208 2.11 -4.40 19.22
C PHE A 208 2.06 -4.85 20.67
N GLY A 209 1.87 -6.15 20.94
CA GLY A 209 2.01 -6.77 22.25
C GLY A 209 1.30 -6.03 23.38
N LEU A 210 2.08 -5.54 24.35
CA LEU A 210 1.59 -4.84 25.54
C LEU A 210 0.80 -3.55 25.26
N GLU A 211 1.00 -2.90 24.11
CA GLU A 211 0.25 -1.69 23.75
C GLU A 211 -1.22 -2.00 23.53
N VAL A 212 -1.51 -3.13 22.87
CA VAL A 212 -2.90 -3.60 22.66
C VAL A 212 -3.55 -3.99 23.99
N ILE A 213 -2.82 -4.70 24.85
CA ILE A 213 -3.33 -5.19 26.16
C ILE A 213 -3.62 -4.01 27.10
N ASN A 214 -2.85 -2.93 27.02
CA ASN A 214 -2.98 -1.78 27.91
C ASN A 214 -3.87 -0.66 27.36
N SER A 215 -4.47 -0.83 26.17
CA SER A 215 -5.25 0.20 25.49
C SER A 215 -6.72 -0.18 25.31
N GLY A 216 -7.57 0.82 25.07
CA GLY A 216 -8.95 0.66 24.70
C GLY A 216 -9.77 -0.20 25.67
N PHE A 217 -10.59 -1.09 25.15
CA PHE A 217 -11.49 -1.96 25.94
C PHE A 217 -10.74 -2.96 26.81
N HIS A 218 -9.54 -3.40 26.44
CA HIS A 218 -8.72 -4.29 27.26
C HIS A 218 -8.37 -3.64 28.61
N SER A 219 -8.01 -2.36 28.62
CA SER A 219 -7.76 -1.60 29.84
C SER A 219 -9.02 -1.51 30.73
N LEU A 220 -10.22 -1.37 30.12
CA LEU A 220 -11.47 -1.35 30.86
C LEU A 220 -11.78 -2.70 31.49
N LEU A 221 -11.63 -3.80 30.73
CA LEU A 221 -11.84 -5.16 31.24
C LEU A 221 -10.90 -5.47 32.41
N GLN A 222 -9.62 -5.10 32.30
CA GLN A 222 -8.67 -5.30 33.41
C GLN A 222 -9.07 -4.53 34.68
N LYS A 223 -9.63 -3.33 34.54
CA LYS A 223 -10.14 -2.58 35.70
C LYS A 223 -11.35 -3.24 36.33
N LEU A 224 -12.29 -3.77 35.53
CA LEU A 224 -13.48 -4.49 36.00
C LEU A 224 -13.08 -5.76 36.74
N VAL A 225 -12.19 -6.59 36.16
CA VAL A 225 -11.70 -7.81 36.83
C VAL A 225 -11.01 -7.52 38.15
N LYS A 226 -10.24 -6.41 38.25
CA LYS A 226 -9.62 -6.00 39.52
C LYS A 226 -10.65 -5.60 40.57
N VAL A 227 -11.71 -4.92 40.18
CA VAL A 227 -12.81 -4.52 41.09
C VAL A 227 -13.54 -5.75 41.60
N ASP A 228 -13.90 -6.72 40.72
CA ASP A 228 -14.56 -7.94 41.12
C ASP A 228 -13.70 -8.83 42.05
N CYS A 229 -12.37 -8.86 41.83
CA CYS A 229 -11.47 -9.54 42.76
C CYS A 229 -11.42 -8.89 44.15
N ILE A 230 -11.45 -7.57 44.22
CA ILE A 230 -11.45 -6.86 45.51
C ILE A 230 -12.76 -7.08 46.26
N MET A 231 -13.92 -7.02 45.57
CA MET A 231 -15.22 -7.23 46.18
C MET A 231 -15.44 -8.66 46.67
N LYS A 232 -14.74 -9.66 46.13
CA LYS A 232 -14.79 -11.05 46.60
C LYS A 232 -13.84 -11.37 47.76
N LEU A 233 -12.94 -10.47 48.10
CA LEU A 233 -12.04 -10.60 49.25
C LEU A 233 -12.63 -9.99 50.54
N ASP A 234 -13.68 -9.19 50.42
CA ASP A 234 -14.34 -8.50 51.53
C ASP A 234 -15.65 -9.19 51.95
N THR A 235 -15.93 -10.40 51.42
CA THR A 235 -17.05 -11.29 51.82
C THR A 235 -16.52 -12.61 52.38
#